data_624b1b4574a9e5a58e5607eda1d0e2e9
#
_entry.id   624b1b4574a9e5a58e5607eda1d0e2e9
#
_cell.length_a   1.000
_cell.length_b   1.000
_cell.length_c   1.000
_cell.angle_alpha   90.00
_cell.angle_beta   90.00
_cell.angle_gamma   90.00
#
_symmetry.space_group_name_H-M   'P 1'
#
loop_
_entity.id
_entity.type
_entity.pdbx_description
1 polymer ?
#
loop_
_entity_poly.entity_id
_entity_poly.type
_entity_poly.pdbx_seq_one_letter_code
_entity_poly.pdbx_strand_id
1 'polypeptide(L)'
;MSDDVFTLGGTEFSSRLIMGTGGAPSLDVLERSLVASGTELTTVAMRRLDPTVQGSVLSVLERLSIQVLPNTAGCYTAGEAVLTARLAREALGTDWVKLEVVADERTLLPDGEELLTAAETLVDDGFTVLPYTNDDPVLARKLEDVGCAAIMPLGSPIGSGLGLSLIHI
;
A
#
# COMPACT_ATOMS: atom_id res chain seq x y z
N MET A 1 0.67 24.06 19.81
CA MET A 1 0.37 22.64 19.51
C MET A 1 1.67 22.11 18.95
N SER A 2 2.26 21.07 19.54
CA SER A 2 3.42 20.43 18.93
C SER A 2 2.95 19.88 17.58
N ASP A 3 3.59 20.31 16.49
CA ASP A 3 3.38 19.70 15.19
C ASP A 3 3.83 18.24 15.32
N ASP A 4 2.88 17.34 15.53
CA ASP A 4 3.10 15.90 15.63
C ASP A 4 3.29 15.34 14.21
N VAL A 5 4.48 15.59 13.68
CA VAL A 5 4.88 15.16 12.33
C VAL A 5 5.04 13.66 12.32
N PHE A 6 4.40 13.00 11.36
CA PHE A 6 4.55 11.58 11.11
C PHE A 6 5.57 11.34 10.01
N THR A 7 6.64 10.62 10.32
CA THR A 7 7.69 10.29 9.34
C THR A 7 7.55 8.83 8.90
N LEU A 8 7.49 8.61 7.58
CA LEU A 8 7.40 7.30 6.97
C LEU A 8 8.36 7.25 5.77
N GLY A 9 9.24 6.26 5.72
CA GLY A 9 10.21 6.11 4.62
C GLY A 9 11.07 7.36 4.38
N GLY A 10 11.36 8.14 5.43
CA GLY A 10 12.11 9.40 5.33
C GLY A 10 11.29 10.60 4.86
N THR A 11 10.02 10.43 4.55
CA THR A 11 9.10 11.51 4.17
C THR A 11 8.22 11.92 5.34
N GLU A 12 8.04 13.21 5.54
CA GLU A 12 7.19 13.79 6.58
C GLU A 12 5.75 13.96 6.07
N PHE A 13 4.78 13.56 6.89
CA PHE A 13 3.35 13.70 6.64
C PHE A 13 2.67 14.38 7.81
N SER A 14 1.70 15.25 7.52
CA SER A 14 0.82 15.84 8.52
C SER A 14 -0.35 14.90 8.85
N SER A 15 -0.74 14.07 7.90
CA SER A 15 -1.83 13.10 8.05
C SER A 15 -1.30 11.69 8.32
N ARG A 16 -1.89 11.02 9.33
CA ARG A 16 -1.61 9.60 9.62
C ARG A 16 -2.53 8.64 8.85
N LEU A 17 -3.45 9.19 8.04
CA LEU A 17 -4.43 8.40 7.30
C LEU A 17 -3.90 8.09 5.89
N ILE A 18 -3.79 6.82 5.57
CA ILE A 18 -3.54 6.34 4.20
C ILE A 18 -4.89 5.88 3.63
N MET A 19 -5.33 6.54 2.56
CA MET A 19 -6.59 6.18 1.89
C MET A 19 -6.35 5.14 0.79
N GLY A 20 -7.44 4.48 0.39
CA GLY A 20 -7.49 3.65 -0.81
C GLY A 20 -8.37 4.27 -1.88
N THR A 21 -8.13 3.92 -3.14
CA THR A 21 -8.92 4.40 -4.29
C THR A 21 -9.99 3.42 -4.75
N GLY A 22 -10.03 2.23 -4.18
CA GLY A 22 -11.02 1.20 -4.52
C GLY A 22 -12.39 1.44 -3.89
N GLY A 23 -13.45 1.03 -4.60
CA GLY A 23 -14.82 1.01 -4.05
C GLY A 23 -15.57 2.33 -4.05
N ALA A 24 -14.98 3.45 -4.46
CA ALA A 24 -15.70 4.69 -4.64
C ALA A 24 -16.67 4.58 -5.83
N PRO A 25 -17.94 5.02 -5.70
CA PRO A 25 -18.94 4.87 -6.76
C PRO A 25 -18.69 5.80 -7.97
N SER A 26 -17.90 6.84 -7.79
CA SER A 26 -17.46 7.73 -8.87
C SER A 26 -16.18 8.48 -8.50
N LEU A 27 -15.50 9.07 -9.50
CA LEU A 27 -14.32 9.91 -9.28
C LEU A 27 -14.64 11.16 -8.45
N ASP A 28 -15.82 11.77 -8.63
CA ASP A 28 -16.27 12.91 -7.83
C ASP A 28 -16.40 12.55 -6.34
N VAL A 29 -16.99 11.39 -6.03
CA VAL A 29 -17.08 10.92 -4.64
C VAL A 29 -15.71 10.60 -4.08
N LEU A 30 -14.83 9.97 -4.87
CA LEU A 30 -13.44 9.71 -4.46
C LEU A 30 -12.72 11.02 -4.13
N GLU A 31 -12.75 11.99 -5.03
CA GLU A 31 -12.10 13.29 -4.85
C GLU A 31 -12.58 14.00 -3.58
N ARG A 32 -13.90 14.10 -3.38
CA ARG A 32 -14.46 14.71 -2.17
C ARG A 32 -14.04 13.96 -0.90
N SER A 33 -13.96 12.63 -0.96
CA SER A 33 -13.51 11.82 0.18
C SER A 33 -12.03 12.05 0.50
N LEU A 34 -11.18 12.13 -0.51
CA LEU A 34 -9.76 12.43 -0.37
C LEU A 34 -9.54 13.81 0.26
N VAL A 35 -10.24 14.82 -0.24
CA VAL A 35 -10.17 16.19 0.31
C VAL A 35 -10.66 16.22 1.77
N ALA A 36 -11.80 15.59 2.05
CA ALA A 36 -12.38 15.59 3.40
C ALA A 36 -11.53 14.82 4.41
N SER A 37 -10.80 13.80 3.96
CA SER A 37 -9.91 12.99 4.83
C SER A 37 -8.61 13.68 5.18
N GLY A 38 -8.16 14.63 4.38
CA GLY A 38 -6.85 15.26 4.51
C GLY A 38 -5.68 14.30 4.32
N THR A 39 -5.90 13.17 3.62
CA THR A 39 -4.84 12.20 3.35
C THR A 39 -3.79 12.78 2.40
N GLU A 40 -2.53 12.47 2.64
CA GLU A 40 -1.40 12.87 1.81
C GLU A 40 -0.77 11.68 1.07
N LEU A 41 -1.18 10.45 1.41
CA LEU A 41 -0.72 9.21 0.80
C LEU A 41 -1.91 8.30 0.50
N THR A 42 -1.99 7.77 -0.74
CA THR A 42 -3.15 6.98 -1.17
C THR A 42 -2.73 5.77 -1.98
N THR A 43 -3.28 4.60 -1.65
CA THR A 43 -2.99 3.36 -2.37
C THR A 43 -3.72 3.28 -3.70
N VAL A 44 -3.01 2.78 -4.72
CA VAL A 44 -3.55 2.55 -6.06
C VAL A 44 -3.20 1.15 -6.53
N ALA A 45 -4.21 0.39 -6.96
CA ALA A 45 -4.00 -0.97 -7.46
C ALA A 45 -3.50 -0.94 -8.92
N MET A 46 -2.27 -1.40 -9.17
CA MET A 46 -1.65 -1.37 -10.49
C MET A 46 -2.49 -2.11 -11.55
N ARG A 47 -3.07 -3.25 -11.22
CA ARG A 47 -3.93 -4.01 -12.14
C ARG A 47 -5.21 -3.29 -12.58
N ARG A 48 -5.58 -2.19 -11.92
CA ARG A 48 -6.80 -1.40 -12.20
C ARG A 48 -6.48 -0.04 -12.82
N LEU A 49 -5.21 0.26 -13.05
CA LEU A 49 -4.80 1.52 -13.66
C LEU A 49 -4.83 1.44 -15.16
N ASP A 50 -5.50 2.41 -15.78
CA ASP A 50 -5.27 2.79 -17.17
C ASP A 50 -4.70 4.22 -17.17
N PRO A 51 -3.39 4.39 -17.36
CA PRO A 51 -2.75 5.71 -17.32
C PRO A 51 -3.13 6.58 -18.52
N THR A 52 -3.77 6.02 -19.54
CA THR A 52 -4.14 6.74 -20.77
C THR A 52 -5.50 7.43 -20.69
N VAL A 53 -6.32 7.09 -19.70
CA VAL A 53 -7.68 7.66 -19.56
C VAL A 53 -7.61 9.05 -18.93
N GLN A 54 -8.00 10.07 -19.69
CA GLN A 54 -8.24 11.42 -19.14
C GLN A 54 -9.34 11.37 -18.08
N GLY A 55 -9.10 12.01 -16.92
CA GLY A 55 -10.02 11.93 -15.78
C GLY A 55 -9.87 10.65 -14.96
N SER A 56 -8.70 10.01 -15.01
CA SER A 56 -8.38 8.82 -14.21
C SER A 56 -8.16 9.15 -12.72
N VAL A 57 -8.10 8.11 -11.89
CA VAL A 57 -7.72 8.23 -10.48
C VAL A 57 -6.39 8.99 -10.31
N LEU A 58 -5.41 8.73 -11.19
CA LEU A 58 -4.11 9.41 -11.14
C LEU A 58 -4.22 10.92 -11.33
N SER A 59 -5.05 11.37 -12.27
CA SER A 59 -5.24 12.81 -12.50
C SER A 59 -5.91 13.52 -11.30
N VAL A 60 -6.75 12.81 -10.55
CA VAL A 60 -7.31 13.33 -9.29
C VAL A 60 -6.22 13.47 -8.23
N LEU A 61 -5.40 12.43 -8.04
CA LEU A 61 -4.32 12.43 -7.05
C LEU A 61 -3.27 13.50 -7.36
N GLU A 62 -2.88 13.64 -8.63
CA GLU A 62 -1.95 14.67 -9.09
C GLU A 62 -2.48 16.09 -8.80
N ARG A 63 -3.74 16.37 -9.16
CA ARG A 63 -4.38 17.67 -8.89
C ARG A 63 -4.45 18.01 -7.41
N LEU A 64 -4.66 17.00 -6.56
CA LEU A 64 -4.71 17.16 -5.11
C LEU A 64 -3.33 17.11 -4.45
N SER A 65 -2.26 16.90 -5.22
CA SER A 65 -0.88 16.72 -4.71
C SER A 65 -0.76 15.60 -3.67
N ILE A 66 -1.54 14.52 -3.87
CA ILE A 66 -1.50 13.33 -2.99
C ILE A 66 -0.49 12.34 -3.55
N GLN A 67 0.42 11.90 -2.69
CA GLN A 67 1.42 10.90 -3.06
C GLN A 67 0.77 9.55 -3.36
N VAL A 68 1.19 8.93 -4.46
CA VAL A 68 0.71 7.62 -4.88
C VAL A 68 1.53 6.52 -4.20
N LEU A 69 0.84 5.56 -3.60
CA LEU A 69 1.39 4.32 -3.09
C LEU A 69 0.85 3.15 -3.94
N PRO A 70 1.54 2.77 -5.03
CA PRO A 70 1.11 1.63 -5.83
C PRO A 70 1.14 0.35 -5.02
N ASN A 71 0.18 -0.54 -5.25
CA ASN A 71 0.16 -1.85 -4.61
C ASN A 71 0.27 -2.99 -5.63
N THR A 72 0.77 -4.12 -5.18
CA THR A 72 0.91 -5.36 -5.94
C THR A 72 -0.27 -6.31 -5.72
N ALA A 73 -1.44 -5.78 -5.39
CA ALA A 73 -2.65 -6.56 -5.10
C ALA A 73 -2.97 -7.55 -6.22
N GLY A 74 -3.26 -8.78 -5.84
CA GLY A 74 -3.57 -9.89 -6.74
C GLY A 74 -2.33 -10.58 -7.32
N CYS A 75 -1.14 -10.38 -6.77
CA CYS A 75 0.03 -11.21 -7.02
C CYS A 75 0.04 -12.40 -6.05
N TYR A 76 0.39 -13.58 -6.57
CA TYR A 76 0.39 -14.84 -5.81
C TYR A 76 1.80 -15.37 -5.56
N THR A 77 2.81 -14.76 -6.16
CA THR A 77 4.22 -15.12 -5.99
C THR A 77 5.08 -13.88 -5.80
N ALA A 78 6.25 -14.06 -5.17
CA ALA A 78 7.25 -13.00 -5.03
C ALA A 78 7.66 -12.43 -6.39
N GLY A 79 7.88 -13.29 -7.39
CA GLY A 79 8.25 -12.87 -8.73
C GLY A 79 7.22 -11.97 -9.41
N GLU A 80 5.92 -12.29 -9.29
CA GLU A 80 4.83 -11.45 -9.81
C GLU A 80 4.77 -10.09 -9.09
N ALA A 81 4.94 -10.08 -7.77
CA ALA A 81 4.91 -8.86 -6.98
C ALA A 81 6.10 -7.95 -7.32
N VAL A 82 7.30 -8.50 -7.43
CA VAL A 82 8.51 -7.76 -7.83
C VAL A 82 8.35 -7.17 -9.23
N LEU A 83 7.88 -7.95 -10.20
CA LEU A 83 7.64 -7.46 -11.55
C LEU A 83 6.60 -6.32 -11.55
N THR A 84 5.49 -6.49 -10.82
CA THR A 84 4.43 -5.48 -10.73
C THR A 84 4.94 -4.19 -10.09
N ALA A 85 5.77 -4.28 -9.03
CA ALA A 85 6.38 -3.12 -8.39
C ALA A 85 7.33 -2.36 -9.35
N ARG A 86 8.18 -3.09 -10.09
CA ARG A 86 9.08 -2.49 -11.08
C ARG A 86 8.30 -1.78 -12.20
N LEU A 87 7.21 -2.38 -12.70
CA LEU A 87 6.34 -1.74 -13.68
C LEU A 87 5.66 -0.48 -13.11
N ALA A 88 5.27 -0.52 -11.84
CA ALA A 88 4.72 0.65 -11.16
C ALA A 88 5.74 1.80 -11.05
N ARG A 89 6.99 1.51 -10.72
CA ARG A 89 8.09 2.47 -10.70
C ARG A 89 8.23 3.19 -12.04
N GLU A 90 8.29 2.43 -13.12
CA GLU A 90 8.41 2.98 -14.47
C GLU A 90 7.18 3.82 -14.88
N ALA A 91 6.00 3.35 -14.55
CA ALA A 91 4.75 4.01 -14.97
C ALA A 91 4.42 5.26 -14.15
N LEU A 92 4.78 5.29 -12.87
CA LEU A 92 4.35 6.33 -11.92
C LEU A 92 5.49 7.20 -11.39
N GLY A 93 6.75 6.84 -11.69
CA GLY A 93 7.91 7.59 -11.23
C GLY A 93 8.07 7.60 -9.70
N THR A 94 7.71 6.50 -9.03
CA THR A 94 7.78 6.39 -7.57
C THR A 94 8.50 5.10 -7.15
N ASP A 95 9.37 5.20 -6.14
CA ASP A 95 10.02 4.04 -5.52
C ASP A 95 9.20 3.45 -4.36
N TRP A 96 8.05 4.01 -4.06
CA TRP A 96 7.17 3.52 -3.02
C TRP A 96 6.33 2.35 -3.51
N VAL A 97 6.12 1.35 -2.65
CA VAL A 97 5.25 0.21 -2.94
C VAL A 97 4.57 -0.33 -1.68
N LYS A 98 3.27 -0.52 -1.73
CA LYS A 98 2.56 -1.39 -0.81
C LYS A 98 2.65 -2.81 -1.36
N LEU A 99 3.52 -3.60 -0.76
CA LEU A 99 3.80 -4.95 -1.21
C LEU A 99 2.72 -5.92 -0.70
N GLU A 100 2.05 -6.59 -1.61
CA GLU A 100 1.06 -7.63 -1.33
C GLU A 100 1.43 -8.90 -2.09
N VAL A 101 1.50 -10.04 -1.40
CA VAL A 101 1.54 -11.38 -1.98
C VAL A 101 0.45 -12.20 -1.28
N VAL A 102 -0.51 -12.72 -2.04
CA VAL A 102 -1.71 -13.34 -1.50
C VAL A 102 -1.59 -14.87 -1.53
N ALA A 103 -1.83 -15.53 -0.40
CA ALA A 103 -1.78 -16.98 -0.30
C ALA A 103 -3.07 -17.65 -0.79
N ASP A 104 -4.22 -17.01 -0.59
CA ASP A 104 -5.54 -17.58 -0.91
C ASP A 104 -6.48 -16.50 -1.45
N GLU A 105 -7.01 -16.74 -2.65
CA GLU A 105 -7.88 -15.82 -3.38
C GLU A 105 -9.20 -15.51 -2.64
N ARG A 106 -9.70 -16.46 -1.84
CA ARG A 106 -10.97 -16.30 -1.13
C ARG A 106 -10.85 -15.46 0.13
N THR A 107 -9.74 -15.59 0.83
CA THR A 107 -9.50 -14.88 2.11
C THR A 107 -8.66 -13.64 1.94
N LEU A 108 -7.88 -13.54 0.85
CA LEU A 108 -6.90 -12.50 0.58
C LEU A 108 -5.83 -12.39 1.69
N LEU A 109 -5.59 -13.48 2.41
CA LEU A 109 -4.56 -13.52 3.43
C LEU A 109 -3.17 -13.53 2.77
N PRO A 110 -2.19 -12.85 3.39
CA PRO A 110 -0.84 -12.76 2.84
C PRO A 110 -0.08 -14.08 2.97
N ASP A 111 0.78 -14.35 1.97
CA ASP A 111 1.79 -15.40 2.03
C ASP A 111 3.07 -14.83 2.66
N GLY A 112 3.39 -15.25 3.87
CA GLY A 112 4.52 -14.68 4.63
C GLY A 112 5.89 -15.02 4.05
N GLU A 113 6.06 -16.18 3.42
CA GLU A 113 7.36 -16.60 2.85
C GLU A 113 7.63 -15.88 1.52
N GLU A 114 6.64 -15.88 0.64
CA GLU A 114 6.71 -15.17 -0.64
C GLU A 114 6.82 -13.64 -0.41
N LEU A 115 6.10 -13.11 0.59
CA LEU A 115 6.16 -11.70 0.97
C LEU A 115 7.56 -11.28 1.42
N LEU A 116 8.21 -12.10 2.27
CA LEU A 116 9.56 -11.83 2.75
C LEU A 116 10.57 -11.85 1.58
N THR A 117 10.49 -12.86 0.72
CA THR A 117 11.34 -12.98 -0.48
C THR A 117 11.20 -11.77 -1.42
N ALA A 118 9.95 -11.33 -1.65
CA ALA A 118 9.70 -10.14 -2.47
C ALA A 118 10.21 -8.86 -1.79
N ALA A 119 10.04 -8.73 -0.47
CA ALA A 119 10.48 -7.58 0.30
C ALA A 119 12.01 -7.42 0.23
N GLU A 120 12.77 -8.50 0.46
CA GLU A 120 14.24 -8.49 0.33
C GLU A 120 14.67 -7.98 -1.05
N THR A 121 14.07 -8.55 -2.11
CA THR A 121 14.40 -8.17 -3.49
C THR A 121 14.09 -6.70 -3.76
N LEU A 122 12.95 -6.19 -3.31
CA LEU A 122 12.54 -4.81 -3.57
C LEU A 122 13.33 -3.79 -2.74
N VAL A 123 13.68 -4.12 -1.50
CA VAL A 123 14.55 -3.27 -0.68
C VAL A 123 15.94 -3.16 -1.31
N ASP A 124 16.51 -4.28 -1.79
CA ASP A 124 17.79 -4.29 -2.52
C ASP A 124 17.72 -3.48 -3.82
N ASP A 125 16.57 -3.45 -4.48
CA ASP A 125 16.28 -2.62 -5.66
C ASP A 125 16.06 -1.13 -5.33
N GLY A 126 16.11 -0.74 -4.05
CA GLY A 126 15.96 0.64 -3.58
C GLY A 126 14.52 1.12 -3.44
N PHE A 127 13.54 0.23 -3.33
CA PHE A 127 12.17 0.61 -3.03
C PHE A 127 11.96 0.97 -1.56
N THR A 128 11.04 1.89 -1.33
CA THR A 128 10.40 2.13 -0.02
C THR A 128 9.25 1.16 0.13
N VAL A 129 9.51 0.03 0.81
CA VAL A 129 8.58 -1.10 0.89
C VAL A 129 7.69 -1.02 2.12
N LEU A 130 6.36 -1.11 1.93
CA LEU A 130 5.35 -1.21 2.96
C LEU A 130 4.59 -2.55 2.77
N PRO A 131 5.04 -3.65 3.40
CA PRO A 131 4.43 -4.96 3.21
C PRO A 131 3.08 -5.09 3.93
N TYR A 132 2.08 -5.58 3.20
CA TYR A 132 0.82 -6.04 3.76
C TYR A 132 1.00 -7.43 4.36
N THR A 133 0.72 -7.59 5.64
CA THR A 133 0.90 -8.83 6.37
C THR A 133 -0.26 -9.08 7.34
N ASN A 134 -0.20 -10.20 8.05
CA ASN A 134 -1.05 -10.49 9.20
C ASN A 134 -0.44 -9.88 10.48
N ASP A 135 -1.01 -10.21 11.64
CA ASP A 135 -0.63 -9.74 12.96
C ASP A 135 0.46 -10.60 13.63
N ASP A 136 1.26 -11.34 12.84
CA ASP A 136 2.41 -12.11 13.34
C ASP A 136 3.61 -11.20 13.65
N PRO A 137 3.98 -11.00 14.93
CA PRO A 137 5.09 -10.12 15.29
C PRO A 137 6.46 -10.70 14.90
N VAL A 138 6.56 -12.02 14.67
CA VAL A 138 7.82 -12.64 14.23
C VAL A 138 8.08 -12.32 12.77
N LEU A 139 7.05 -12.44 11.91
CA LEU A 139 7.14 -12.04 10.52
C LEU A 139 7.37 -10.52 10.40
N ALA A 140 6.68 -9.72 11.20
CA ALA A 140 6.86 -8.27 11.22
C ALA A 140 8.32 -7.87 11.49
N ARG A 141 8.97 -8.53 12.46
CA ARG A 141 10.39 -8.29 12.77
C ARG A 141 11.31 -8.69 11.62
N LYS A 142 11.06 -9.82 10.96
CA LYS A 142 11.84 -10.23 9.79
C LYS A 142 11.74 -9.21 8.65
N LEU A 143 10.54 -8.69 8.41
CA LEU A 143 10.31 -7.65 7.41
C LEU A 143 11.02 -6.32 7.77
N GLU A 144 11.06 -5.96 9.06
CA GLU A 144 11.85 -4.83 9.55
C GLU A 144 13.35 -5.07 9.34
N ASP A 145 13.85 -6.26 9.70
CA ASP A 145 15.26 -6.63 9.57
C ASP A 145 15.78 -6.57 8.12
N VAL A 146 14.93 -6.87 7.14
CA VAL A 146 15.29 -6.74 5.71
C VAL A 146 15.20 -5.31 5.19
N GLY A 147 14.74 -4.35 5.98
CA GLY A 147 14.75 -2.93 5.68
C GLY A 147 13.44 -2.36 5.14
N CYS A 148 12.30 -3.01 5.37
CA CYS A 148 11.00 -2.42 5.06
C CYS A 148 10.77 -1.12 5.84
N ALA A 149 10.22 -0.11 5.18
CA ALA A 149 10.02 1.23 5.75
C ALA A 149 8.92 1.28 6.82
N ALA A 150 7.95 0.38 6.75
CA ALA A 150 6.89 0.18 7.72
C ALA A 150 6.29 -1.22 7.55
N ILE A 151 5.48 -1.65 8.50
CA ILE A 151 4.71 -2.90 8.43
C ILE A 151 3.22 -2.55 8.43
N MET A 152 2.44 -3.17 7.54
CA MET A 152 1.01 -2.90 7.39
C MET A 152 0.19 -4.16 7.76
N PRO A 153 0.02 -4.48 9.04
CA PRO A 153 -0.79 -5.61 9.44
C PRO A 153 -2.26 -5.37 9.10
N LEU A 154 -2.94 -6.40 8.62
CA LEU A 154 -4.38 -6.33 8.34
C LEU A 154 -5.16 -6.08 9.65
N GLY A 155 -6.19 -5.26 9.58
CA GLY A 155 -7.11 -5.05 10.71
C GLY A 155 -8.12 -6.18 10.86
N SER A 156 -8.62 -6.69 9.74
CA SER A 156 -9.45 -7.90 9.64
C SER A 156 -9.43 -8.40 8.20
N PRO A 157 -9.77 -9.67 7.93
CA PRO A 157 -9.87 -10.17 6.56
C PRO A 157 -10.82 -9.31 5.73
N ILE A 158 -10.39 -8.93 4.53
CA ILE A 158 -11.13 -8.01 3.65
C ILE A 158 -12.55 -8.52 3.40
N GLY A 159 -13.54 -7.64 3.57
CA GLY A 159 -14.95 -7.95 3.33
C GLY A 159 -15.65 -8.80 4.39
N SER A 160 -14.96 -9.21 5.45
CA SER A 160 -15.53 -10.05 6.50
C SER A 160 -16.39 -9.29 7.51
N GLY A 161 -16.14 -7.99 7.71
CA GLY A 161 -16.81 -7.19 8.74
C GLY A 161 -16.49 -7.62 10.19
N LEU A 162 -15.44 -8.44 10.39
CA LEU A 162 -15.08 -8.97 11.71
C LEU A 162 -14.47 -7.94 12.66
N GLY A 163 -14.06 -6.78 12.13
CA GLY A 163 -13.42 -5.73 12.92
C GLY A 163 -11.97 -6.06 13.29
N LEU A 164 -11.36 -5.16 14.05
CA LEU A 164 -9.98 -5.29 14.52
C LEU A 164 -9.87 -6.30 15.65
N SER A 165 -8.85 -7.14 15.60
CA SER A 165 -8.42 -7.87 16.79
C SER A 165 -7.62 -6.92 17.68
N LEU A 166 -8.11 -6.66 18.88
CA LEU A 166 -7.46 -5.77 19.83
C LEU A 166 -6.46 -6.46 20.76
N ILE A 167 -6.23 -7.75 20.56
CA ILE A 167 -5.36 -8.54 21.46
C ILE A 167 -3.92 -8.03 21.47
N HIS A 168 -3.47 -7.36 20.40
CA HIS A 168 -2.12 -6.84 20.26
C HIS A 168 -2.01 -5.33 20.56
N ILE A 169 -3.12 -4.70 20.90
CA ILE A 169 -3.15 -3.29 21.30
C ILE A 169 -3.09 -3.16 22.81
#